data_191f7ea50ea5904fc57fc097f3774758
#
_entry.id   191f7ea50ea5904fc57fc097f3774758
#
_cell.length_a   1.000
_cell.length_b   1.000
_cell.length_c   1.000
_cell.angle_alpha   90.00
_cell.angle_beta   90.00
_cell.angle_gamma   90.00
#
_symmetry.space_group_name_H-M   'P 1'
#
loop_
_entity.id
_entity.type
_entity.pdbx_description
1 polymer ?
#
loop_
_entity_poly.entity_id
_entity_poly.type
_entity_poly.pdbx_seq_one_letter_code
_entity_poly.pdbx_strand_id
1 'polypeptide(L)'
;MSRVAVVTGGARGIGAEIARQLKNAGYTVAATYHGNVEAAEAFAKETGISVYKWDVADFEQCKAGLEQVEADLGPVDVLVNNAGITRDGTLHRMDFEAWNAVIQTNLSSCFNMCRLVIDGMRARSFG
;
A
#
# COMPACT_ATOMS: atom_id res chain seq x y z
N MET A 1 12.81 19.38 -1.40
CA MET A 1 12.06 18.38 -0.62
C MET A 1 11.49 17.34 -1.55
N SER A 2 11.66 16.08 -1.22
CA SER A 2 11.12 15.01 -2.05
C SER A 2 9.64 14.78 -1.75
N ARG A 3 8.89 14.35 -2.77
CA ARG A 3 7.51 13.97 -2.64
C ARG A 3 7.42 12.58 -2.02
N VAL A 4 6.34 12.33 -1.29
CA VAL A 4 6.09 11.06 -0.62
C VAL A 4 5.20 10.18 -1.48
N ALA A 5 5.66 8.97 -1.74
CA ALA A 5 4.92 7.96 -2.48
C ALA A 5 4.62 6.77 -1.58
N VAL A 6 3.37 6.32 -1.59
CA VAL A 6 2.94 5.10 -0.88
C VAL A 6 2.67 4.02 -1.90
N VAL A 7 3.28 2.86 -1.72
CA VAL A 7 3.06 1.69 -2.58
C VAL A 7 2.46 0.58 -1.72
N THR A 8 1.20 0.24 -1.94
CA THR A 8 0.59 -0.86 -1.21
C THR A 8 1.10 -2.21 -1.75
N GLY A 9 1.35 -3.15 -0.86
CA GLY A 9 2.01 -4.39 -1.24
C GLY A 9 3.41 -4.16 -1.79
N GLY A 10 4.12 -3.13 -1.30
CA GLY A 10 5.37 -2.64 -1.86
C GLY A 10 6.63 -3.30 -1.37
N ALA A 11 6.53 -4.34 -0.54
CA ALA A 11 7.70 -4.99 0.05
C ALA A 11 8.12 -6.28 -0.67
N ARG A 12 7.42 -6.67 -1.72
CA ARG A 12 7.75 -7.85 -2.53
C ARG A 12 7.20 -7.73 -3.95
N GLY A 13 7.70 -8.57 -4.85
CA GLY A 13 7.19 -8.71 -6.20
C GLY A 13 7.17 -7.41 -6.99
N ILE A 14 6.10 -7.20 -7.73
CA ILE A 14 5.92 -6.01 -8.58
C ILE A 14 5.96 -4.72 -7.74
N GLY A 15 5.30 -4.73 -6.59
CA GLY A 15 5.28 -3.56 -5.71
C GLY A 15 6.67 -3.17 -5.21
N ALA A 16 7.51 -4.14 -4.87
CA ALA A 16 8.88 -3.88 -4.45
C ALA A 16 9.69 -3.20 -5.55
N GLU A 17 9.54 -3.64 -6.78
CA GLU A 17 10.23 -3.01 -7.91
C GLU A 17 9.72 -1.60 -8.16
N ILE A 18 8.41 -1.39 -8.09
CA ILE A 18 7.83 -0.04 -8.18
C ILE A 18 8.42 0.86 -7.09
N ALA A 19 8.49 0.38 -5.86
CA ALA A 19 9.04 1.13 -4.74
C ALA A 19 10.52 1.49 -4.96
N ARG A 20 11.34 0.56 -5.45
CA ARG A 20 12.73 0.82 -5.79
C ARG A 20 12.87 1.88 -6.87
N GLN A 21 12.09 1.79 -7.93
CA GLN A 21 12.14 2.75 -9.04
C GLN A 21 11.72 4.15 -8.58
N LEU A 22 10.70 4.25 -7.76
CA LEU A 22 10.28 5.53 -7.19
C LEU A 22 11.37 6.13 -6.32
N LYS A 23 12.00 5.33 -5.47
CA LYS A 23 13.12 5.80 -4.65
C LYS A 23 14.28 6.29 -5.52
N ASN A 24 14.63 5.53 -6.55
CA ASN A 24 15.70 5.92 -7.47
C ASN A 24 15.38 7.21 -8.23
N ALA A 25 14.10 7.49 -8.43
CA ALA A 25 13.64 8.73 -9.08
C ALA A 25 13.57 9.93 -8.12
N GLY A 26 13.93 9.75 -6.86
CA GLY A 26 14.00 10.84 -5.89
C GLY A 26 12.82 10.97 -4.94
N TYR A 27 11.86 10.05 -4.98
CA TYR A 27 10.74 10.05 -4.04
C TYR A 27 11.15 9.48 -2.69
N THR A 28 10.48 9.95 -1.64
CA THR A 28 10.52 9.31 -0.33
C THR A 28 9.40 8.27 -0.33
N VAL A 29 9.73 7.00 -0.16
CA VAL A 29 8.78 5.90 -0.38
C VAL A 29 8.40 5.21 0.92
N ALA A 30 7.10 4.96 1.09
CA ALA A 30 6.54 4.09 2.10
C ALA A 30 5.95 2.86 1.40
N ALA A 31 6.40 1.67 1.78
CA ALA A 31 5.87 0.42 1.26
C ALA A 31 5.03 -0.26 2.33
N THR A 32 3.81 -0.64 2.00
CA THR A 32 2.96 -1.35 2.95
C THR A 32 3.01 -2.86 2.72
N TYR A 33 2.80 -3.61 3.77
CA TYR A 33 2.70 -5.06 3.71
C TYR A 33 1.72 -5.54 4.79
N HIS A 34 1.22 -6.76 4.64
CA HIS A 34 0.31 -7.35 5.64
C HIS A 34 0.86 -8.64 6.23
N GLY A 35 1.38 -9.53 5.40
CA GLY A 35 2.02 -10.77 5.86
C GLY A 35 3.55 -10.67 5.80
N ASN A 36 4.23 -11.75 6.05
CA ASN A 36 5.68 -11.92 5.90
C ASN A 36 6.53 -10.74 6.42
N VAL A 37 6.52 -10.56 7.74
CA VAL A 37 7.27 -9.50 8.42
C VAL A 37 8.77 -9.59 8.11
N GLU A 38 9.33 -10.81 8.07
CA GLU A 38 10.76 -11.01 7.82
C GLU A 38 11.17 -10.51 6.44
N ALA A 39 10.36 -10.79 5.42
CA ALA A 39 10.62 -10.31 4.06
C ALA A 39 10.55 -8.78 3.98
N ALA A 40 9.58 -8.18 4.67
CA ALA A 40 9.44 -6.73 4.72
C ALA A 40 10.63 -6.06 5.42
N GLU A 41 11.07 -6.61 6.54
CA GLU A 41 12.23 -6.10 7.27
C GLU A 41 13.51 -6.23 6.44
N ALA A 42 13.69 -7.34 5.74
CA ALA A 42 14.83 -7.55 4.84
C ALA A 42 14.81 -6.53 3.69
N PHE A 43 13.65 -6.27 3.12
CA PHE A 43 13.47 -5.28 2.06
C PHE A 43 13.82 -3.87 2.56
N ALA A 44 13.35 -3.49 3.75
CA ALA A 44 13.66 -2.20 4.34
C ALA A 44 15.15 -2.02 4.57
N LYS A 45 15.82 -3.06 5.06
CA LYS A 45 17.25 -3.05 5.34
C LYS A 45 18.07 -2.95 4.06
N GLU A 46 17.66 -3.68 3.02
CA GLU A 46 18.33 -3.69 1.72
C GLU A 46 18.20 -2.34 0.99
N THR A 47 17.01 -1.75 1.02
CA THR A 47 16.68 -0.58 0.19
C THR A 47 16.71 0.74 0.93
N GLY A 48 16.56 0.74 2.24
CA GLY A 48 16.33 1.94 3.03
C GLY A 48 14.92 2.51 2.92
N ILE A 49 14.01 1.79 2.26
CA ILE A 49 12.60 2.18 2.13
C ILE A 49 11.88 1.87 3.44
N SER A 50 11.09 2.82 3.92
CA SER A 50 10.28 2.63 5.13
C SER A 50 9.14 1.66 4.85
N VAL A 51 8.96 0.67 5.71
CA VAL A 51 7.89 -0.33 5.57
C VAL A 51 6.87 -0.20 6.69
N TYR A 52 5.60 -0.42 6.37
CA TYR A 52 4.49 -0.26 7.32
C TYR A 52 3.54 -1.43 7.17
N LYS A 53 3.12 -2.00 8.29
CA LYS A 53 2.24 -3.15 8.30
C LYS A 53 0.80 -2.75 8.56
N TRP A 54 -0.09 -2.99 7.60
CA TRP A 54 -1.54 -2.97 7.82
C TRP A 54 -2.27 -3.70 6.70
N ASP A 55 -3.53 -4.06 6.98
CA ASP A 55 -4.40 -4.69 6.00
C ASP A 55 -5.15 -3.60 5.21
N VAL A 56 -4.88 -3.48 3.92
CA VAL A 56 -5.52 -2.49 3.05
C VAL A 56 -7.02 -2.74 2.85
N ALA A 57 -7.51 -3.95 3.17
CA ALA A 57 -8.93 -4.25 3.15
C ALA A 57 -9.69 -3.64 4.34
N ASP A 58 -8.99 -3.20 5.36
CA ASP A 58 -9.55 -2.61 6.59
C ASP A 58 -9.37 -1.10 6.56
N PHE A 59 -10.49 -0.36 6.44
CA PHE A 59 -10.45 1.09 6.34
C PHE A 59 -9.78 1.77 7.55
N GLU A 60 -10.08 1.30 8.76
CA GLU A 60 -9.51 1.90 9.98
C GLU A 60 -8.00 1.66 10.08
N GLN A 61 -7.52 0.49 9.65
CA GLN A 61 -6.09 0.22 9.58
C GLN A 61 -5.40 1.11 8.53
N CYS A 62 -6.04 1.32 7.39
CA CYS A 62 -5.54 2.26 6.38
C CYS A 62 -5.40 3.66 6.94
N LYS A 63 -6.41 4.11 7.68
CA LYS A 63 -6.41 5.44 8.29
C LYS A 63 -5.26 5.60 9.29
N ALA A 64 -5.13 4.66 10.22
CA ALA A 64 -4.06 4.70 11.22
C ALA A 64 -2.67 4.59 10.57
N GLY A 65 -2.54 3.71 9.57
CA GLY A 65 -1.29 3.53 8.85
C GLY A 65 -0.85 4.76 8.08
N LEU A 66 -1.78 5.40 7.38
CA LEU A 66 -1.48 6.63 6.63
C LEU A 66 -1.16 7.79 7.57
N GLU A 67 -1.82 7.90 8.71
CA GLU A 67 -1.47 8.89 9.73
C GLU A 67 -0.02 8.72 10.18
N GLN A 68 0.43 7.48 10.37
CA GLN A 68 1.80 7.19 10.75
C GLN A 68 2.78 7.54 9.61
N VAL A 69 2.45 7.21 8.38
CA VAL A 69 3.27 7.58 7.22
C VAL A 69 3.43 9.09 7.14
N GLU A 70 2.33 9.83 7.30
CA GLU A 70 2.39 11.29 7.25
C GLU A 70 3.20 11.90 8.39
N ALA A 71 3.10 11.31 9.59
CA ALA A 71 3.90 11.75 10.73
C ALA A 71 5.40 11.52 10.50
N ASP A 72 5.76 10.40 9.88
CA ASP A 72 7.15 10.04 9.66
C ASP A 72 7.77 10.69 8.43
N LEU A 73 7.02 10.77 7.34
CA LEU A 73 7.56 11.13 6.01
C LEU A 73 6.97 12.40 5.41
N GLY A 74 5.79 12.80 5.84
CA GLY A 74 5.08 13.94 5.28
C GLY A 74 3.83 13.55 4.49
N PRO A 75 3.11 14.56 3.95
CA PRO A 75 1.87 14.33 3.20
C PRO A 75 2.08 13.43 1.98
N VAL A 76 1.11 12.55 1.73
CA VAL A 76 1.18 11.62 0.59
C VAL A 76 0.88 12.35 -0.71
N ASP A 77 1.82 12.31 -1.63
CA ASP A 77 1.71 12.94 -2.95
C ASP A 77 1.37 11.95 -4.06
N VAL A 78 1.81 10.71 -3.92
CA VAL A 78 1.60 9.65 -4.92
C VAL A 78 1.13 8.39 -4.20
N LEU A 79 0.08 7.78 -4.72
CA LEU A 79 -0.43 6.50 -4.22
C LEU A 79 -0.41 5.47 -5.35
N VAL A 80 0.24 4.34 -5.11
CA VAL A 80 0.23 3.20 -6.02
C VAL A 80 -0.55 2.07 -5.36
N ASN A 81 -1.75 1.80 -5.86
CA ASN A 81 -2.59 0.70 -5.40
C ASN A 81 -2.15 -0.60 -6.08
N ASN A 82 -1.21 -1.29 -5.46
CA ASN A 82 -0.65 -2.53 -5.99
C ASN A 82 -1.07 -3.77 -5.20
N ALA A 83 -1.44 -3.64 -3.93
CA ALA A 83 -1.80 -4.78 -3.10
C ALA A 83 -2.94 -5.60 -3.71
N GLY A 84 -2.77 -6.92 -3.70
CA GLY A 84 -3.78 -7.84 -4.21
C GLY A 84 -3.49 -9.25 -3.73
N ILE A 85 -4.54 -10.06 -3.73
CA ILE A 85 -4.46 -11.48 -3.40
C ILE A 85 -5.21 -12.30 -4.43
N THR A 86 -4.94 -13.58 -4.47
CA THR A 86 -5.69 -14.56 -5.26
C THR A 86 -6.27 -15.63 -4.34
N ARG A 87 -7.45 -16.10 -4.68
CA ARG A 87 -8.11 -17.24 -4.02
C ARG A 87 -8.77 -18.04 -5.13
N ASP A 88 -7.94 -18.70 -5.94
CA ASP A 88 -8.40 -19.39 -7.13
C ASP A 88 -9.20 -20.65 -6.78
N GLY A 89 -10.16 -20.96 -7.62
CA GLY A 89 -11.00 -22.14 -7.49
C GLY A 89 -12.10 -22.16 -8.54
N THR A 90 -12.72 -23.30 -8.70
CA THR A 90 -13.87 -23.41 -9.60
C THR A 90 -15.08 -22.72 -8.98
N LEU A 91 -15.89 -22.08 -9.80
CA LEU A 91 -17.02 -21.29 -9.30
C LEU A 91 -17.97 -22.08 -8.41
N HIS A 92 -18.27 -23.33 -8.78
CA HIS A 92 -19.22 -24.16 -8.02
C HIS A 92 -18.69 -24.64 -6.66
N ARG A 93 -17.39 -24.47 -6.41
CA ARG A 93 -16.76 -24.83 -5.13
C ARG A 93 -16.29 -23.61 -4.34
N MET A 94 -16.33 -22.44 -4.95
CA MET A 94 -15.87 -21.21 -4.29
C MET A 94 -16.86 -20.81 -3.19
N ASP A 95 -16.35 -20.60 -1.98
CA ASP A 95 -17.16 -20.07 -0.90
C ASP A 95 -17.18 -18.54 -0.91
N PHE A 96 -18.10 -17.98 -0.15
CA PHE A 96 -18.24 -16.52 -0.06
C PHE A 96 -17.00 -15.86 0.55
N GLU A 97 -16.35 -16.51 1.51
CA GLU A 97 -15.16 -15.98 2.15
C GLU A 97 -14.03 -15.77 1.16
N ALA A 98 -13.78 -16.73 0.28
CA ALA A 98 -12.76 -16.63 -0.76
C ALA A 98 -13.07 -15.49 -1.74
N TRP A 99 -14.33 -15.43 -2.21
CA TRP A 99 -14.81 -14.35 -3.07
C TRP A 99 -14.62 -12.98 -2.39
N ASN A 100 -15.14 -12.86 -1.17
CA ASN A 100 -15.13 -11.60 -0.43
C ASN A 100 -13.72 -11.13 -0.11
N ALA A 101 -12.81 -12.04 0.23
CA ALA A 101 -11.42 -11.69 0.52
C ALA A 101 -10.76 -11.01 -0.69
N VAL A 102 -10.98 -11.54 -1.89
CA VAL A 102 -10.44 -10.96 -3.13
C VAL A 102 -11.06 -9.58 -3.39
N ILE A 103 -12.38 -9.46 -3.27
CA ILE A 103 -13.06 -8.17 -3.48
C ILE A 103 -12.58 -7.12 -2.50
N GLN A 104 -12.50 -7.44 -1.21
CA GLN A 104 -12.08 -6.48 -0.19
C GLN A 104 -10.62 -6.06 -0.35
N THR A 105 -9.75 -7.00 -0.65
CA THR A 105 -8.32 -6.69 -0.79
C THR A 105 -7.99 -6.03 -2.13
N ASN A 106 -8.58 -6.52 -3.22
CA ASN A 106 -8.20 -6.05 -4.57
C ASN A 106 -9.01 -4.84 -5.04
N LEU A 107 -10.26 -4.70 -4.59
CA LEU A 107 -11.14 -3.62 -5.06
C LEU A 107 -11.45 -2.60 -3.96
N SER A 108 -11.99 -3.03 -2.83
CA SER A 108 -12.37 -2.11 -1.75
C SER A 108 -11.16 -1.36 -1.19
N SER A 109 -9.97 -1.98 -1.20
CA SER A 109 -8.74 -1.33 -0.78
C SER A 109 -8.42 -0.07 -1.59
N CYS A 110 -8.75 -0.06 -2.87
CA CYS A 110 -8.54 1.12 -3.72
C CYS A 110 -9.39 2.29 -3.22
N PHE A 111 -10.65 2.04 -2.86
CA PHE A 111 -11.49 3.06 -2.24
C PHE A 111 -10.90 3.51 -0.90
N ASN A 112 -10.51 2.56 -0.04
CA ASN A 112 -9.98 2.88 1.28
C ASN A 112 -8.77 3.82 1.19
N MET A 113 -7.81 3.47 0.37
CA MET A 113 -6.58 4.25 0.23
C MET A 113 -6.81 5.56 -0.49
N CYS A 114 -7.52 5.55 -1.62
CA CYS A 114 -7.81 6.77 -2.37
C CYS A 114 -8.63 7.76 -1.55
N ARG A 115 -9.64 7.29 -0.82
CA ARG A 115 -10.49 8.15 0.01
C ARG A 115 -9.68 8.89 1.08
N LEU A 116 -8.69 8.22 1.64
CA LEU A 116 -7.89 8.77 2.74
C LEU A 116 -6.80 9.74 2.29
N VAL A 117 -6.36 9.68 1.03
CA VAL A 117 -5.32 10.59 0.52
C VAL A 117 -5.86 11.72 -0.34
N ILE A 118 -7.08 11.59 -0.86
CA ILE A 118 -7.59 12.52 -1.87
C ILE A 118 -7.80 13.95 -1.34
N ASP A 119 -8.23 14.11 -0.10
CA ASP A 119 -8.48 15.45 0.44
C ASP A 119 -7.19 16.28 0.51
N GLY A 120 -6.10 15.68 0.97
CA GLY A 120 -4.79 16.34 1.00
C GLY A 120 -4.27 16.67 -0.39
N MET A 121 -4.41 15.74 -1.32
CA MET A 121 -4.00 15.95 -2.72
C MET A 121 -4.79 17.11 -3.36
N ARG A 122 -6.10 17.18 -3.13
CA ARG A 122 -6.92 18.28 -3.63
C ARG A 122 -6.52 19.61 -3.00
N ALA A 123 -6.31 19.63 -1.70
CA ALA A 123 -5.91 20.85 -0.98
C ALA A 123 -4.58 21.41 -1.49
N ARG A 124 -3.64 20.54 -1.87
CA ARG A 124 -2.34 20.94 -2.38
C ARG A 124 -2.30 21.08 -3.91
N SER A 125 -3.40 20.77 -4.60
CA SER A 125 -3.50 20.78 -6.07
C SER A 125 -2.44 19.91 -6.74
N PHE A 126 -2.09 18.81 -6.09
CA PHE A 126 -1.15 17.82 -6.62
C PHE A 126 -1.48 16.42 -6.07
N GLY A 127 -1.43 15.42 -6.96
CA GLY A 127 -1.61 14.03 -6.60
C GLY A 127 -1.82 13.15 -7.81
#